data_798547d0daea34782acf47450239d7e2
#
_entry.id   798547d0daea34782acf47450239d7e2
#
_cell.length_a   1.000
_cell.length_b   1.000
_cell.length_c   1.000
_cell.angle_alpha   90.00
_cell.angle_beta   90.00
_cell.angle_gamma   90.00
#
_symmetry.space_group_name_H-M   'P 1'
#
loop_
_entity.id
_entity.type
_entity.pdbx_description
1 polymer ?
#
loop_
_entity_poly.entity_id
_entity_poly.type
_entity_poly.pdbx_seq_one_letter_code
_entity_poly.pdbx_strand_id
1 'polypeptide(L)'
;VTITAVKEQELPDLDDDFAQLASEFDTLAELTEDVRAQAAAGKIDGQAVQARDKLLEALLANADFPVPSSVVEAEVHRHLEGEGRLEDAEHRAEVEVEAADSLRRQLLLDVLAEQLKVRVSQEELIDCLVRTAQQYRVDPNEFVQNADKTGQIPVFVGELARNKSLALGLRKVSVLDADGNAVDLTPFIGSDELDAATSGAFLAEGDVEQAAEAEVEEKPKAKRKAPAKKAAAADAEEPAAEAEVEEKPKAKRKA
;
A
#
# COMPACT_ATOMS: atom_id res chain seq x y z
N VAL A 1 -18.99 -23.56 34.76
CA VAL A 1 -17.71 -22.87 34.98
C VAL A 1 -17.53 -22.77 36.50
N THR A 2 -16.43 -23.27 37.04
CA THR A 2 -16.11 -23.17 38.46
C THR A 2 -14.94 -22.21 38.64
N ILE A 3 -15.13 -21.17 39.45
CA ILE A 3 -14.06 -20.21 39.77
C ILE A 3 -13.16 -20.89 40.80
N THR A 4 -11.91 -21.14 40.49
CA THR A 4 -10.95 -21.84 41.35
C THR A 4 -10.12 -20.89 42.21
N ALA A 5 -9.92 -19.64 41.77
CA ALA A 5 -9.23 -18.60 42.52
C ALA A 5 -9.63 -17.22 42.02
N VAL A 6 -9.68 -16.26 42.93
CA VAL A 6 -9.72 -14.82 42.66
C VAL A 6 -8.39 -14.25 43.09
N LYS A 7 -7.69 -13.56 42.19
CA LYS A 7 -6.40 -12.91 42.47
C LYS A 7 -6.57 -11.41 42.31
N GLU A 8 -6.00 -10.66 43.22
CA GLU A 8 -5.85 -9.22 43.13
C GLU A 8 -4.46 -8.90 42.59
N GLN A 9 -4.37 -7.95 41.66
CA GLN A 9 -3.10 -7.50 41.09
C GLN A 9 -2.57 -6.36 41.98
N GLU A 10 -1.45 -6.58 42.64
CA GLU A 10 -0.70 -5.53 43.32
C GLU A 10 0.18 -4.84 42.27
N LEU A 11 0.01 -3.52 42.13
CA LEU A 11 0.84 -2.70 41.27
C LEU A 11 2.01 -2.14 42.09
N PRO A 12 3.22 -2.03 41.48
CA PRO A 12 4.34 -1.37 42.15
C PRO A 12 4.06 0.12 42.38
N ASP A 13 4.75 0.69 43.35
CA ASP A 13 4.73 2.13 43.58
C ASP A 13 5.33 2.85 42.38
N LEU A 14 4.80 4.05 42.04
CA LEU A 14 5.30 4.88 40.98
C LEU A 14 6.45 5.74 41.52
N ASP A 15 7.65 5.19 41.44
CA ASP A 15 8.90 5.80 41.89
C ASP A 15 10.03 5.64 40.84
N ASP A 16 11.24 6.04 41.18
CA ASP A 16 12.38 5.94 40.29
C ASP A 16 12.79 4.49 40.03
N ASP A 17 12.58 3.58 41.01
CA ASP A 17 12.85 2.16 40.85
C ASP A 17 11.89 1.55 39.80
N PHE A 18 10.63 2.00 39.79
CA PHE A 18 9.67 1.62 38.75
C PHE A 18 10.12 2.15 37.36
N ALA A 19 10.58 3.39 37.28
CA ALA A 19 11.05 3.96 36.00
C ALA A 19 12.21 3.15 35.41
N GLN A 20 13.18 2.77 36.22
CA GLN A 20 14.34 1.96 35.81
C GLN A 20 13.95 0.53 35.41
N LEU A 21 12.92 -0.04 36.04
CA LEU A 21 12.45 -1.39 35.73
C LEU A 21 11.61 -1.43 34.44
N ALA A 22 10.78 -0.41 34.21
CA ALA A 22 9.78 -0.39 33.15
C ALA A 22 10.25 0.33 31.86
N SER A 23 11.35 1.06 31.92
CA SER A 23 11.81 1.91 30.80
C SER A 23 13.35 2.06 30.77
N GLU A 24 13.85 2.88 29.85
CA GLU A 24 15.26 3.26 29.72
C GLU A 24 15.63 4.51 30.57
N PHE A 25 14.67 5.05 31.34
CA PHE A 25 14.87 6.28 32.11
C PHE A 25 15.26 5.97 33.56
N ASP A 26 16.10 6.84 34.11
CA ASP A 26 16.60 6.71 35.49
C ASP A 26 15.62 7.24 36.53
N THR A 27 14.71 8.15 36.13
CA THR A 27 13.76 8.79 37.05
C THR A 27 12.33 8.74 36.55
N LEU A 28 11.39 8.70 37.49
CA LEU A 28 9.96 8.80 37.19
C LEU A 28 9.58 10.10 36.46
N ALA A 29 10.31 11.18 36.75
CA ALA A 29 10.08 12.47 36.08
C ALA A 29 10.39 12.38 34.58
N GLU A 30 11.51 11.76 34.18
CA GLU A 30 11.90 11.55 32.79
C GLU A 30 10.91 10.63 32.07
N LEU A 31 10.54 9.50 32.69
CA LEU A 31 9.53 8.59 32.16
C LEU A 31 8.18 9.30 31.94
N THR A 32 7.77 10.11 32.92
CA THR A 32 6.50 10.87 32.83
C THR A 32 6.52 11.87 31.68
N GLU A 33 7.65 12.57 31.48
CA GLU A 33 7.80 13.54 30.41
C GLU A 33 7.78 12.85 29.03
N ASP A 34 8.45 11.72 28.90
CA ASP A 34 8.46 10.93 27.67
C ASP A 34 7.05 10.40 27.33
N VAL A 35 6.36 9.79 28.29
CA VAL A 35 4.98 9.31 28.11
C VAL A 35 4.03 10.46 27.75
N ARG A 36 4.22 11.63 28.36
CA ARG A 36 3.44 12.83 28.02
C ARG A 36 3.71 13.30 26.61
N ALA A 37 4.99 13.29 26.17
CA ALA A 37 5.37 13.65 24.82
C ALA A 37 4.79 12.65 23.78
N GLN A 38 4.85 11.34 24.07
CA GLN A 38 4.26 10.31 23.22
C GLN A 38 2.72 10.44 23.12
N ALA A 39 2.06 10.71 24.26
CA ALA A 39 0.61 10.91 24.29
C ALA A 39 0.21 12.18 23.52
N ALA A 40 0.99 13.25 23.61
CA ALA A 40 0.76 14.47 22.84
C ALA A 40 0.92 14.23 21.33
N ALA A 41 1.99 13.54 20.92
CA ALA A 41 2.20 13.14 19.53
C ALA A 41 1.04 12.28 19.00
N GLY A 42 0.66 11.22 19.73
CA GLY A 42 -0.47 10.36 19.35
C GLY A 42 -1.81 11.11 19.27
N LYS A 43 -2.00 12.15 20.08
CA LYS A 43 -3.19 13.03 19.98
C LYS A 43 -3.19 13.81 18.66
N ILE A 44 -2.05 14.34 18.24
CA ILE A 44 -1.94 15.10 16.99
C ILE A 44 -2.15 14.17 15.79
N ASP A 45 -1.60 12.94 15.84
CA ASP A 45 -1.86 11.90 14.83
C ASP A 45 -3.36 11.66 14.65
N GLY A 46 -4.07 11.44 15.77
CA GLY A 46 -5.53 11.26 15.76
C GLY A 46 -6.28 12.48 15.22
N GLN A 47 -5.83 13.69 15.52
CA GLN A 47 -6.40 14.92 14.98
C GLN A 47 -6.17 15.06 13.47
N ALA A 48 -5.01 14.65 12.96
CA ALA A 48 -4.72 14.66 11.53
C ALA A 48 -5.64 13.71 10.75
N VAL A 49 -5.87 12.50 11.28
CA VAL A 49 -6.81 11.53 10.68
C VAL A 49 -8.23 12.10 10.67
N GLN A 50 -8.71 12.64 11.81
CA GLN A 50 -10.04 13.24 11.91
C GLN A 50 -10.21 14.45 10.99
N ALA A 51 -9.19 15.29 10.86
CA ALA A 51 -9.22 16.45 9.96
C ALA A 51 -9.35 16.01 8.50
N ARG A 52 -8.61 14.96 8.10
CA ARG A 52 -8.68 14.36 6.77
C ARG A 52 -10.07 13.83 6.48
N ASP A 53 -10.63 13.06 7.41
CA ASP A 53 -11.96 12.46 7.24
C ASP A 53 -13.05 13.53 7.15
N LYS A 54 -13.00 14.57 8.00
CA LYS A 54 -13.92 15.71 7.95
C LYS A 54 -13.79 16.54 6.67
N LEU A 55 -12.59 16.73 6.17
CA LEU A 55 -12.38 17.39 4.89
C LEU A 55 -13.03 16.59 3.76
N LEU A 56 -12.78 15.28 3.72
CA LEU A 56 -13.37 14.40 2.70
C LEU A 56 -14.90 14.39 2.79
N GLU A 57 -15.47 14.30 3.98
CA GLU A 57 -16.92 14.37 4.21
C GLU A 57 -17.51 15.70 3.73
N ALA A 58 -16.87 16.82 4.07
CA ALA A 58 -17.30 18.13 3.63
C ALA A 58 -17.21 18.31 2.11
N LEU A 59 -16.17 17.75 1.46
CA LEU A 59 -16.04 17.78 0.01
C LEU A 59 -17.14 16.94 -0.66
N LEU A 60 -17.42 15.73 -0.14
CA LEU A 60 -18.48 14.86 -0.66
C LEU A 60 -19.87 15.47 -0.49
N ALA A 61 -20.14 16.16 0.63
CA ALA A 61 -21.42 16.82 0.87
C ALA A 61 -21.67 17.98 -0.09
N ASN A 62 -20.62 18.61 -0.62
CA ASN A 62 -20.70 19.73 -1.57
C ASN A 62 -20.53 19.31 -3.04
N ALA A 63 -20.20 18.04 -3.30
CA ALA A 63 -19.98 17.52 -4.64
C ALA A 63 -21.15 16.62 -5.05
N ASP A 64 -22.01 17.12 -5.95
CA ASP A 64 -23.11 16.34 -6.52
C ASP A 64 -22.74 15.93 -7.96
N PHE A 65 -22.43 14.65 -8.13
CA PHE A 65 -22.15 14.07 -9.45
C PHE A 65 -22.60 12.61 -9.49
N PRO A 66 -23.08 12.16 -10.67
CA PRO A 66 -23.53 10.79 -10.82
C PRO A 66 -22.35 9.80 -10.83
N VAL A 67 -22.55 8.67 -10.17
CA VAL A 67 -21.61 7.54 -10.23
C VAL A 67 -22.12 6.58 -11.31
N PRO A 68 -21.26 6.07 -12.22
CA PRO A 68 -21.68 5.15 -13.25
C PRO A 68 -22.17 3.81 -12.67
N SER A 69 -23.44 3.50 -12.85
CA SER A 69 -24.07 2.27 -12.30
C SER A 69 -23.39 0.98 -12.80
N SER A 70 -22.93 0.96 -14.06
CA SER A 70 -22.25 -0.19 -14.62
C SER A 70 -20.93 -0.52 -13.91
N VAL A 71 -20.21 0.49 -13.39
CA VAL A 71 -18.98 0.29 -12.63
C VAL A 71 -19.30 -0.22 -11.22
N VAL A 72 -20.35 0.34 -10.59
CA VAL A 72 -20.85 -0.14 -9.29
C VAL A 72 -21.27 -1.62 -9.40
N GLU A 73 -22.08 -1.96 -10.41
CA GLU A 73 -22.51 -3.34 -10.62
C GLU A 73 -21.34 -4.32 -10.83
N ALA A 74 -20.33 -3.91 -11.60
CA ALA A 74 -19.14 -4.73 -11.82
C ALA A 74 -18.35 -4.96 -10.52
N GLU A 75 -18.24 -3.93 -9.69
CA GLU A 75 -17.57 -4.02 -8.38
C GLU A 75 -18.35 -4.93 -7.42
N VAL A 76 -19.66 -4.75 -7.33
CA VAL A 76 -20.56 -5.60 -6.52
C VAL A 76 -20.46 -7.06 -6.95
N HIS A 77 -20.51 -7.31 -8.26
CA HIS A 77 -20.39 -8.68 -8.77
C HIS A 77 -19.05 -9.31 -8.39
N ARG A 78 -17.95 -8.57 -8.59
CA ARG A 78 -16.61 -9.04 -8.25
C ARG A 78 -16.46 -9.35 -6.76
N HIS A 79 -17.00 -8.48 -5.90
CA HIS A 79 -16.97 -8.65 -4.45
C HIS A 79 -17.72 -9.93 -4.03
N LEU A 80 -18.98 -10.06 -4.46
CA LEU A 80 -19.82 -11.20 -4.13
C LEU A 80 -19.30 -12.53 -4.73
N GLU A 81 -18.69 -12.49 -5.91
CA GLU A 81 -18.03 -13.65 -6.52
C GLU A 81 -16.83 -14.09 -5.68
N GLY A 82 -16.00 -13.14 -5.22
CA GLY A 82 -14.87 -13.42 -4.35
C GLY A 82 -15.24 -14.05 -3.01
N GLU A 83 -16.42 -13.70 -2.48
CA GLU A 83 -16.98 -14.29 -1.26
C GLU A 83 -17.82 -15.55 -1.48
N GLY A 84 -18.15 -15.88 -2.74
CA GLY A 84 -19.06 -16.97 -3.06
C GLY A 84 -20.52 -16.71 -2.67
N ARG A 85 -20.93 -15.43 -2.59
CA ARG A 85 -22.26 -14.97 -2.11
C ARG A 85 -23.10 -14.30 -3.20
N LEU A 86 -22.97 -14.71 -4.44
CA LEU A 86 -23.69 -14.10 -5.59
C LEU A 86 -25.22 -14.09 -5.44
N GLU A 87 -25.78 -15.06 -4.74
CA GLU A 87 -27.24 -15.22 -4.55
C GLU A 87 -27.76 -14.49 -3.29
N ASP A 88 -26.89 -13.85 -2.51
CA ASP A 88 -27.27 -13.14 -1.28
C ASP A 88 -27.74 -11.72 -1.60
N ALA A 89 -29.06 -11.57 -1.72
CA ALA A 89 -29.66 -10.31 -2.12
C ALA A 89 -29.55 -9.21 -1.04
N GLU A 90 -29.53 -9.57 0.24
CA GLU A 90 -29.39 -8.61 1.34
C GLU A 90 -27.98 -8.05 1.37
N HIS A 91 -26.98 -8.92 1.33
CA HIS A 91 -25.60 -8.51 1.27
C HIS A 91 -25.26 -7.74 -0.01
N ARG A 92 -25.87 -8.12 -1.15
CA ARG A 92 -25.72 -7.38 -2.41
C ARG A 92 -26.15 -5.91 -2.26
N ALA A 93 -27.27 -5.65 -1.59
CA ALA A 93 -27.75 -4.29 -1.39
C ALA A 93 -26.83 -3.45 -0.50
N GLU A 94 -26.23 -4.08 0.52
CA GLU A 94 -25.22 -3.43 1.37
C GLU A 94 -23.97 -3.08 0.57
N VAL A 95 -23.42 -4.06 -0.17
CA VAL A 95 -22.21 -3.88 -0.98
C VAL A 95 -22.42 -2.85 -2.09
N GLU A 96 -23.63 -2.77 -2.66
CA GLU A 96 -23.96 -1.75 -3.69
C GLU A 96 -23.83 -0.33 -3.15
N VAL A 97 -24.32 -0.08 -1.95
CA VAL A 97 -24.20 1.24 -1.30
C VAL A 97 -22.74 1.56 -1.00
N GLU A 98 -22.01 0.61 -0.43
CA GLU A 98 -20.60 0.79 -0.09
C GLU A 98 -19.72 1.00 -1.34
N ALA A 99 -19.96 0.23 -2.42
CA ALA A 99 -19.26 0.37 -3.68
C ALA A 99 -19.53 1.72 -4.35
N ALA A 100 -20.79 2.18 -4.33
CA ALA A 100 -21.17 3.49 -4.86
C ALA A 100 -20.49 4.63 -4.09
N ASP A 101 -20.46 4.55 -2.76
CA ASP A 101 -19.81 5.55 -1.91
C ASP A 101 -18.29 5.52 -2.03
N SER A 102 -17.71 4.34 -2.16
CA SER A 102 -16.27 4.17 -2.40
C SER A 102 -15.85 4.77 -3.74
N LEU A 103 -16.60 4.46 -4.81
CA LEU A 103 -16.34 5.00 -6.14
C LEU A 103 -16.53 6.52 -6.19
N ARG A 104 -17.55 7.06 -5.49
CA ARG A 104 -17.75 8.52 -5.37
C ARG A 104 -16.55 9.19 -4.71
N ARG A 105 -16.06 8.62 -3.60
CA ARG A 105 -14.85 9.12 -2.93
C ARG A 105 -13.63 9.08 -3.85
N GLN A 106 -13.43 7.98 -4.56
CA GLN A 106 -12.31 7.83 -5.49
C GLN A 106 -12.34 8.88 -6.59
N LEU A 107 -13.47 9.02 -7.28
CA LEU A 107 -13.64 10.00 -8.36
C LEU A 107 -13.44 11.44 -7.87
N LEU A 108 -13.96 11.78 -6.69
CA LEU A 108 -13.74 13.09 -6.10
C LEU A 108 -12.25 13.38 -5.85
N LEU A 109 -11.54 12.40 -5.29
CA LEU A 109 -10.12 12.55 -4.99
C LEU A 109 -9.26 12.58 -6.24
N ASP A 110 -9.63 11.85 -7.31
CA ASP A 110 -8.96 11.91 -8.60
C ASP A 110 -9.09 13.32 -9.22
N VAL A 111 -10.29 13.90 -9.20
CA VAL A 111 -10.52 15.28 -9.64
C VAL A 111 -9.77 16.29 -8.77
N LEU A 112 -9.74 16.08 -7.45
CA LEU A 112 -8.97 16.93 -6.54
C LEU A 112 -7.47 16.87 -6.81
N ALA A 113 -6.93 15.67 -7.05
CA ALA A 113 -5.54 15.47 -7.40
C ALA A 113 -5.17 16.18 -8.73
N GLU A 114 -6.03 16.10 -9.73
CA GLU A 114 -5.87 16.79 -11.00
C GLU A 114 -5.90 18.32 -10.82
N GLN A 115 -6.88 18.85 -10.09
CA GLN A 115 -7.02 20.29 -9.84
C GLN A 115 -5.86 20.87 -9.05
N LEU A 116 -5.35 20.13 -8.07
CA LEU A 116 -4.19 20.50 -7.28
C LEU A 116 -2.87 20.22 -8.01
N LYS A 117 -2.93 19.62 -9.22
CA LYS A 117 -1.75 19.20 -10.00
C LYS A 117 -0.79 18.35 -9.18
N VAL A 118 -1.35 17.40 -8.44
CA VAL A 118 -0.56 16.49 -7.59
C VAL A 118 0.39 15.69 -8.47
N ARG A 119 1.64 15.62 -8.04
CA ARG A 119 2.66 14.78 -8.67
C ARG A 119 3.22 13.83 -7.63
N VAL A 120 3.44 12.60 -8.05
CA VAL A 120 4.06 11.55 -7.25
C VAL A 120 5.49 11.38 -7.72
N SER A 121 6.45 11.48 -6.81
CA SER A 121 7.84 11.20 -7.13
C SER A 121 8.13 9.69 -7.07
N GLN A 122 9.21 9.26 -7.73
CA GLN A 122 9.66 7.88 -7.67
C GLN A 122 10.03 7.46 -6.24
N GLU A 123 10.61 8.36 -5.47
CA GLU A 123 10.98 8.13 -4.07
C GLU A 123 9.74 7.88 -3.20
N GLU A 124 8.70 8.74 -3.32
CA GLU A 124 7.43 8.57 -2.61
C GLU A 124 6.76 7.23 -2.95
N LEU A 125 6.82 6.82 -4.22
CA LEU A 125 6.27 5.54 -4.66
C LEU A 125 7.04 4.36 -4.03
N ILE A 126 8.37 4.39 -4.05
CA ILE A 126 9.20 3.35 -3.44
C ILE A 126 8.93 3.26 -1.95
N ASP A 127 8.88 4.38 -1.24
CA ASP A 127 8.58 4.41 0.19
C ASP A 127 7.19 3.86 0.51
N CYS A 128 6.21 4.15 -0.34
CA CYS A 128 4.86 3.60 -0.21
C CYS A 128 4.87 2.08 -0.36
N LEU A 129 5.53 1.55 -1.40
CA LEU A 129 5.63 0.12 -1.67
C LEU A 129 6.39 -0.62 -0.55
N VAL A 130 7.48 -0.04 -0.05
CA VAL A 130 8.25 -0.61 1.07
C VAL A 130 7.40 -0.68 2.35
N ARG A 131 6.70 0.40 2.69
CA ARG A 131 5.80 0.41 3.87
C ARG A 131 4.67 -0.60 3.72
N THR A 132 4.09 -0.70 2.54
CA THR A 132 3.03 -1.69 2.26
C THR A 132 3.56 -3.11 2.41
N ALA A 133 4.73 -3.41 1.85
CA ALA A 133 5.37 -4.72 2.00
C ALA A 133 5.63 -5.07 3.48
N GLN A 134 6.12 -4.12 4.28
CA GLN A 134 6.33 -4.30 5.71
C GLN A 134 5.02 -4.59 6.45
N GLN A 135 3.93 -3.91 6.10
CA GLN A 135 2.61 -4.15 6.68
C GLN A 135 2.12 -5.57 6.40
N TYR A 136 2.35 -6.07 5.19
CA TYR A 136 2.02 -7.46 4.82
C TYR A 136 3.09 -8.48 5.24
N ARG A 137 4.20 -8.04 5.85
CA ARG A 137 5.33 -8.88 6.28
C ARG A 137 5.94 -9.69 5.15
N VAL A 138 6.02 -9.10 3.96
CA VAL A 138 6.70 -9.64 2.78
C VAL A 138 8.00 -8.90 2.51
N ASP A 139 8.93 -9.54 1.79
CA ASP A 139 10.16 -8.88 1.36
C ASP A 139 9.84 -7.70 0.43
N PRO A 140 10.35 -6.48 0.71
CA PRO A 140 10.05 -5.31 -0.11
C PRO A 140 10.46 -5.45 -1.58
N ASN A 141 11.60 -6.11 -1.86
CA ASN A 141 12.06 -6.27 -3.24
C ASN A 141 11.15 -7.24 -4.01
N GLU A 142 10.73 -8.34 -3.37
CA GLU A 142 9.77 -9.27 -3.97
C GLU A 142 8.42 -8.61 -4.21
N PHE A 143 7.97 -7.78 -3.27
CA PHE A 143 6.72 -7.05 -3.39
C PHE A 143 6.73 -6.07 -4.57
N VAL A 144 7.78 -5.24 -4.69
CA VAL A 144 7.96 -4.28 -5.79
C VAL A 144 8.01 -5.00 -7.14
N GLN A 145 8.82 -6.07 -7.25
CA GLN A 145 8.90 -6.86 -8.49
C GLN A 145 7.56 -7.52 -8.86
N ASN A 146 6.77 -7.95 -7.88
CA ASN A 146 5.47 -8.53 -8.14
C ASN A 146 4.46 -7.47 -8.58
N ALA A 147 4.45 -6.29 -7.94
CA ALA A 147 3.61 -5.17 -8.33
C ALA A 147 3.91 -4.70 -9.77
N ASP A 148 5.19 -4.67 -10.16
CA ASP A 148 5.61 -4.35 -11.52
C ASP A 148 5.15 -5.42 -12.53
N LYS A 149 5.45 -6.70 -12.27
CA LYS A 149 5.06 -7.82 -13.14
C LYS A 149 3.55 -7.96 -13.33
N THR A 150 2.77 -7.57 -12.33
CA THR A 150 1.31 -7.63 -12.36
C THR A 150 0.66 -6.35 -12.86
N GLY A 151 1.46 -5.32 -13.20
CA GLY A 151 0.97 -4.03 -13.67
C GLY A 151 0.20 -3.23 -12.61
N GLN A 152 0.51 -3.42 -11.33
CA GLN A 152 -0.16 -2.74 -10.22
C GLN A 152 0.45 -1.39 -9.86
N ILE A 153 1.63 -1.06 -10.39
CA ILE A 153 2.31 0.21 -10.12
C ILE A 153 1.40 1.43 -10.35
N PRO A 154 0.63 1.55 -11.47
CA PRO A 154 -0.28 2.68 -11.67
C PRO A 154 -1.38 2.79 -10.60
N VAL A 155 -1.82 1.67 -10.02
CA VAL A 155 -2.80 1.66 -8.92
C VAL A 155 -2.22 2.33 -7.68
N PHE A 156 -0.99 1.97 -7.28
CA PHE A 156 -0.28 2.60 -6.16
C PHE A 156 -0.02 4.08 -6.39
N VAL A 157 0.37 4.47 -7.61
CA VAL A 157 0.54 5.89 -7.98
C VAL A 157 -0.77 6.65 -7.82
N GLY A 158 -1.89 6.09 -8.28
CA GLY A 158 -3.23 6.68 -8.13
C GLY A 158 -3.64 6.82 -6.65
N GLU A 159 -3.42 5.79 -5.84
CA GLU A 159 -3.71 5.84 -4.40
C GLU A 159 -2.86 6.89 -3.68
N LEU A 160 -1.58 6.96 -4.00
CA LEU A 160 -0.67 7.93 -3.43
C LEU A 160 -1.03 9.36 -3.84
N ALA A 161 -1.42 9.58 -5.10
CA ALA A 161 -1.90 10.88 -5.59
C ALA A 161 -3.18 11.32 -4.85
N ARG A 162 -4.15 10.42 -4.65
CA ARG A 162 -5.37 10.69 -3.88
C ARG A 162 -5.07 11.04 -2.42
N ASN A 163 -4.19 10.29 -1.75
CA ASN A 163 -3.79 10.59 -0.38
C ASN A 163 -3.06 11.94 -0.28
N LYS A 164 -2.17 12.24 -1.22
CA LYS A 164 -1.45 13.50 -1.29
C LYS A 164 -2.38 14.68 -1.59
N SER A 165 -3.44 14.47 -2.39
CA SER A 165 -4.44 15.52 -2.67
C SER A 165 -5.18 15.96 -1.41
N LEU A 166 -5.51 15.05 -0.51
CA LEU A 166 -6.12 15.39 0.79
C LEU A 166 -5.14 16.16 1.69
N ALA A 167 -3.87 15.76 1.75
CA ALA A 167 -2.86 16.48 2.51
C ALA A 167 -2.69 17.91 1.99
N LEU A 168 -2.60 18.10 0.67
CA LEU A 168 -2.55 19.43 0.06
C LEU A 168 -3.85 20.22 0.26
N GLY A 169 -5.00 19.55 0.29
CA GLY A 169 -6.28 20.16 0.63
C GLY A 169 -6.30 20.69 2.07
N LEU A 170 -5.78 19.91 3.03
CA LEU A 170 -5.67 20.30 4.43
C LEU A 170 -4.78 21.53 4.64
N ARG A 171 -3.74 21.73 3.83
CA ARG A 171 -2.91 22.95 3.90
C ARG A 171 -3.68 24.22 3.51
N LYS A 172 -4.79 24.09 2.79
CA LYS A 172 -5.60 25.23 2.31
C LYS A 172 -6.76 25.57 3.22
N VAL A 173 -6.98 24.82 4.29
CA VAL A 173 -8.06 25.02 5.26
C VAL A 173 -7.50 25.22 6.66
N SER A 174 -8.23 25.93 7.50
CA SER A 174 -7.91 26.08 8.93
C SER A 174 -8.55 24.92 9.69
N VAL A 175 -7.73 24.12 10.35
CA VAL A 175 -8.19 23.03 11.21
C VAL A 175 -8.23 23.54 12.65
N LEU A 176 -9.40 23.41 13.27
CA LEU A 176 -9.63 23.83 14.66
C LEU A 176 -10.00 22.60 15.50
N ASP A 177 -9.56 22.59 16.75
CA ASP A 177 -9.99 21.61 17.73
C ASP A 177 -11.41 21.92 18.27
N ALA A 178 -11.90 21.08 19.18
CA ALA A 178 -13.21 21.25 19.79
C ALA A 178 -13.32 22.56 20.63
N ASP A 179 -12.22 23.09 21.08
CA ASP A 179 -12.13 24.30 21.88
C ASP A 179 -11.92 25.56 21.00
N GLY A 180 -11.82 25.39 19.67
CA GLY A 180 -11.63 26.46 18.69
C GLY A 180 -10.17 26.89 18.51
N ASN A 181 -9.20 26.14 19.02
CA ASN A 181 -7.78 26.42 18.83
C ASN A 181 -7.31 25.84 17.49
N ALA A 182 -6.38 26.55 16.84
CA ALA A 182 -5.77 26.04 15.62
C ALA A 182 -4.87 24.83 15.91
N VAL A 183 -5.04 23.76 15.12
CA VAL A 183 -4.21 22.56 15.19
C VAL A 183 -3.14 22.65 14.13
N ASP A 184 -1.87 22.55 14.53
CA ASP A 184 -0.74 22.47 13.60
C ASP A 184 -0.58 21.03 13.10
N LEU A 185 -0.94 20.81 11.84
CA LEU A 185 -0.79 19.53 11.16
C LEU A 185 0.44 19.44 10.26
N THR A 186 1.28 20.47 10.24
CA THR A 186 2.49 20.51 9.39
C THR A 186 3.38 19.27 9.49
N PRO A 187 3.57 18.66 10.65
CA PRO A 187 4.37 17.42 10.78
C PRO A 187 3.82 16.25 9.96
N PHE A 188 2.50 16.24 9.64
CA PHE A 188 1.82 15.14 8.95
C PHE A 188 1.53 15.42 7.49
N ILE A 189 1.20 16.68 7.17
CA ILE A 189 0.80 17.08 5.81
C ILE A 189 1.94 17.75 5.04
N GLY A 190 3.11 17.93 5.68
CA GLY A 190 4.24 18.66 5.12
C GLY A 190 3.95 20.15 4.91
N SER A 191 4.86 20.85 4.28
CA SER A 191 4.71 22.25 3.88
C SER A 191 5.10 22.42 2.41
N ASP A 192 4.63 23.52 1.79
CA ASP A 192 4.98 23.84 0.40
C ASP A 192 6.49 24.07 0.20
N GLU A 193 7.20 24.47 1.27
CA GLU A 193 8.66 24.63 1.26
C GLU A 193 9.40 23.29 1.22
N LEU A 194 8.88 22.26 1.90
CA LEU A 194 9.42 20.90 1.86
C LEU A 194 9.21 20.26 0.50
N ASP A 195 8.04 20.45 -0.11
CA ASP A 195 7.75 19.94 -1.45
C ASP A 195 8.63 20.60 -2.53
N ALA A 196 8.95 21.89 -2.38
CA ALA A 196 9.86 22.59 -3.28
C ALA A 196 11.32 22.09 -3.16
N ALA A 197 11.74 21.69 -1.97
CA ALA A 197 13.08 21.15 -1.72
C ALA A 197 13.24 19.71 -2.23
N THR A 198 12.16 18.92 -2.25
CA THR A 198 12.14 17.51 -2.70
C THR A 198 11.87 17.38 -4.22
N SER A 199 11.67 18.49 -4.93
CA SER A 199 11.22 18.57 -6.34
C SER A 199 12.26 18.11 -7.38
N GLY A 200 13.00 17.05 -7.11
CA GLY A 200 14.10 16.58 -7.99
C GLY A 200 13.73 15.60 -9.10
N ALA A 201 12.70 14.77 -8.95
CA ALA A 201 12.33 13.78 -9.97
C ALA A 201 10.85 13.40 -9.86
N PHE A 202 9.99 14.13 -10.57
CA PHE A 202 8.59 13.74 -10.70
C PHE A 202 8.39 12.78 -11.88
N LEU A 203 7.63 11.70 -11.66
CA LEU A 203 7.14 10.87 -12.75
C LEU A 203 6.07 11.65 -13.52
N ALA A 204 6.30 11.92 -14.81
CA ALA A 204 5.27 12.44 -15.68
C ALA A 204 4.32 11.29 -16.08
N GLU A 205 3.03 11.59 -16.36
CA GLU A 205 2.03 10.60 -16.78
C GLU A 205 2.41 9.73 -18.00
N GLY A 206 3.49 10.06 -18.70
CA GLY A 206 4.04 9.29 -19.83
C GLY A 206 5.33 8.50 -19.53
N ASP A 207 5.97 8.73 -18.38
CA ASP A 207 7.29 8.13 -18.10
C ASP A 207 7.21 6.71 -17.54
N VAL A 208 6.02 6.28 -17.13
CA VAL A 208 5.80 4.92 -16.61
C VAL A 208 5.89 3.87 -17.74
N GLU A 209 5.55 4.26 -18.97
CA GLU A 209 5.65 3.37 -20.14
C GLU A 209 7.09 3.34 -20.73
N GLN A 210 7.86 4.43 -20.59
CA GLN A 210 9.22 4.50 -21.12
C GLN A 210 10.29 3.94 -20.18
N ALA A 211 10.06 3.91 -18.88
CA ALA A 211 10.98 3.29 -17.92
C ALA A 211 11.03 1.76 -18.04
N ALA A 212 9.94 1.13 -18.49
CA ALA A 212 9.90 -0.30 -18.78
C ALA A 212 10.60 -0.68 -20.10
N GLU A 213 10.69 0.25 -21.07
CA GLU A 213 11.37 0.00 -22.36
C GLU A 213 12.90 0.30 -22.32
N ALA A 214 13.36 1.17 -21.42
CA ALA A 214 14.76 1.58 -21.37
C ALA A 214 15.71 0.54 -20.74
N GLU A 215 15.21 -0.39 -19.93
CA GLU A 215 16.05 -1.45 -19.32
C GLU A 215 16.30 -2.66 -20.22
N VAL A 216 15.68 -2.73 -21.40
CA VAL A 216 15.83 -3.86 -22.33
C VAL A 216 16.96 -3.64 -23.34
N GLU A 217 17.51 -2.42 -23.51
CA GLU A 217 18.48 -2.11 -24.57
C GLU A 217 19.95 -1.97 -24.17
N GLU A 218 20.36 -2.13 -22.91
CA GLU A 218 21.78 -2.11 -22.53
C GLU A 218 22.31 -3.46 -22.04
N LYS A 219 22.43 -4.43 -22.97
CA LYS A 219 23.42 -5.49 -22.84
C LYS A 219 24.62 -5.18 -23.74
N PRO A 220 25.85 -5.08 -23.18
CA PRO A 220 27.03 -4.76 -23.99
C PRO A 220 27.33 -5.89 -24.96
N LYS A 221 27.41 -5.56 -26.23
CA LYS A 221 27.93 -6.43 -27.30
C LYS A 221 29.39 -6.76 -27.03
N ALA A 222 29.65 -7.92 -26.46
CA ALA A 222 30.99 -8.48 -26.39
C ALA A 222 31.50 -8.81 -27.81
N LYS A 223 32.53 -8.11 -28.24
CA LYS A 223 33.30 -8.38 -29.45
C LYS A 223 33.95 -9.77 -29.37
N ARG A 224 33.39 -10.75 -30.06
CA ARG A 224 34.09 -12.01 -30.34
C ARG A 224 35.03 -11.83 -31.53
N LYS A 225 36.34 -11.84 -31.27
CA LYS A 225 37.39 -12.09 -32.23
C LYS A 225 37.32 -13.56 -32.66
N ALA A 226 37.33 -13.81 -33.94
CA ALA A 226 37.51 -15.12 -34.54
C ALA A 226 38.98 -15.54 -34.46
N PRO A 227 39.28 -16.84 -34.35
CA PRO A 227 40.42 -17.39 -35.01
C PRO A 227 40.08 -18.55 -35.96
N ALA A 228 40.95 -18.65 -36.95
CA ALA A 228 40.87 -19.40 -38.18
C ALA A 228 41.01 -20.93 -38.01
N LYS A 229 40.35 -21.61 -38.98
CA LYS A 229 40.65 -22.89 -39.60
C LYS A 229 41.82 -23.76 -39.09
N LYS A 230 41.52 -25.03 -38.81
CA LYS A 230 42.21 -26.17 -39.47
C LYS A 230 41.37 -27.45 -39.40
N ALA A 231 41.41 -28.15 -40.54
CA ALA A 231 40.65 -29.34 -40.91
C ALA A 231 41.23 -30.66 -40.34
N ALA A 232 40.38 -31.67 -40.26
CA ALA A 232 40.52 -33.09 -40.66
C ALA A 232 39.52 -33.93 -39.85
N ALA A 233 38.52 -34.50 -40.40
CA ALA A 233 38.38 -35.78 -41.13
C ALA A 233 38.08 -36.98 -40.23
N ALA A 234 36.99 -37.70 -40.60
CA ALA A 234 36.60 -39.08 -40.42
C ALA A 234 36.14 -39.49 -39.02
N ASP A 235 35.17 -40.31 -38.76
CA ASP A 235 34.43 -41.30 -39.55
C ASP A 235 33.27 -41.85 -38.67
N ALA A 236 32.16 -42.23 -39.30
CA ALA A 236 31.18 -43.27 -39.05
C ALA A 236 30.84 -43.70 -37.59
N GLU A 237 29.59 -43.80 -37.16
CA GLU A 237 28.63 -44.85 -37.41
C GLU A 237 27.42 -44.66 -36.47
N GLU A 238 26.23 -44.67 -37.03
CA GLU A 238 24.98 -45.07 -36.40
C GLU A 238 24.95 -46.62 -36.32
N PRO A 239 24.12 -47.33 -35.52
CA PRO A 239 22.67 -47.31 -35.68
C PRO A 239 21.83 -47.56 -34.38
N ALA A 240 20.62 -47.07 -34.49
CA ALA A 240 19.29 -47.60 -34.25
C ALA A 240 19.04 -48.77 -33.24
N ALA A 241 17.95 -48.64 -32.54
CA ALA A 241 16.76 -49.48 -32.37
C ALA A 241 16.13 -49.39 -30.98
N GLU A 242 14.89 -48.98 -30.97
CA GLU A 242 13.65 -49.70 -30.64
C GLU A 242 13.37 -49.94 -29.16
N ALA A 243 12.31 -49.29 -28.66
CA ALA A 243 10.92 -49.73 -28.50
C ALA A 243 10.65 -50.64 -27.29
N GLU A 244 9.69 -50.29 -26.49
CA GLU A 244 8.48 -50.95 -25.97
C GLU A 244 8.08 -50.37 -24.61
N VAL A 245 6.97 -49.71 -24.44
CA VAL A 245 5.58 -50.11 -24.22
C VAL A 245 5.38 -51.17 -23.12
N GLU A 246 4.72 -50.82 -22.06
CA GLU A 246 3.69 -51.54 -21.30
C GLU A 246 3.38 -50.79 -20.00
N GLU A 247 2.27 -50.19 -19.86
CA GLU A 247 0.90 -50.68 -19.52
C GLU A 247 0.64 -50.75 -18.00
N LYS A 248 -0.41 -50.03 -17.62
CA LYS A 248 -1.09 -50.06 -16.32
C LYS A 248 -1.65 -51.42 -15.97
N PRO A 249 -1.97 -51.69 -14.71
CA PRO A 249 -3.39 -51.81 -14.45
C PRO A 249 -3.89 -51.16 -13.13
N LYS A 250 -5.20 -50.93 -13.22
CA LYS A 250 -6.17 -50.52 -12.22
C LYS A 250 -6.50 -51.59 -11.17
N ALA A 251 -7.03 -51.05 -10.07
CA ALA A 251 -8.23 -51.49 -9.33
C ALA A 251 -7.98 -52.27 -8.03
N LYS A 252 -8.63 -51.92 -6.97
CA LYS A 252 -9.97 -52.05 -6.36
C LYS A 252 -9.83 -51.84 -4.83
N ARG A 253 -10.55 -50.88 -4.25
CA ARG A 253 -11.81 -50.97 -3.49
C ARG A 253 -11.96 -52.15 -2.51
N LYS A 254 -12.18 -51.78 -1.24
CA LYS A 254 -13.03 -52.24 -0.12
C LYS A 254 -12.22 -52.19 1.18
N ALA A 255 -12.69 -51.71 2.27
CA ALA A 255 -14.01 -51.63 2.89
C ALA A 255 -14.10 -50.38 3.74
#